data_837f9564cea52e6072a8bf6378600410
#
_entry.id   837f9564cea52e6072a8bf6378600410
#
_cell.length_a   1.000
_cell.length_b   1.000
_cell.length_c   1.000
_cell.angle_alpha   90.00
_cell.angle_beta   90.00
_cell.angle_gamma   90.00
#
_symmetry.space_group_name_H-M   'P 1'
#
loop_
_entity.id
_entity.type
_entity.pdbx_description
1 polymer ?
#
loop_
_entity_poly.entity_id
_entity_poly.type
_entity_poly.pdbx_seq_one_letter_code
_entity_poly.pdbx_strand_id
1 'polypeptide(L)'
;LLDLVYNDFNYSHAGYYTLIDVARHFGFYCKVLSKVIANWQEFKAFIDKWAARAYIEGFVFEDANGFMVKYKTPWYKNWKQARGVLQQVWTGRDIDAIKNIKTKLAFEPRLMDAIPEFVEECREQGRGTCPSVIELRNWFEN
;
A
#
# COMPACT_ATOMS: atom_id res chain seq x y z
N LEU A 1 -3.29 -5.61 16.82
CA LEU A 1 -3.82 -6.97 16.57
C LEU A 1 -4.67 -6.94 15.29
N LEU A 2 -4.31 -7.73 14.30
CA LEU A 2 -5.01 -7.77 13.02
C LEU A 2 -5.99 -8.95 12.95
N ASP A 3 -5.64 -10.06 13.57
CA ASP A 3 -6.43 -11.28 13.54
C ASP A 3 -6.04 -12.23 14.67
N LEU A 4 -6.94 -13.17 14.98
CA LEU A 4 -6.73 -14.32 15.82
C LEU A 4 -7.14 -15.56 15.03
N VAL A 5 -6.16 -16.36 14.66
CA VAL A 5 -6.37 -17.60 13.92
C VAL A 5 -6.24 -18.78 14.89
N TYR A 6 -7.25 -19.61 14.93
CA TYR A 6 -7.16 -20.88 15.66
C TYR A 6 -6.31 -21.85 14.83
N ASN A 7 -5.27 -22.39 15.45
CA ASN A 7 -4.39 -23.35 14.79
C ASN A 7 -5.01 -24.74 14.79
N ASP A 8 -6.14 -24.88 14.12
CA ASP A 8 -6.85 -26.12 13.87
C ASP A 8 -6.81 -26.49 12.38
N PHE A 9 -7.35 -27.66 12.02
CA PHE A 9 -7.40 -28.10 10.62
C PHE A 9 -8.20 -27.19 9.69
N ASN A 10 -9.10 -26.37 10.21
CA ASN A 10 -9.98 -25.49 9.45
C ASN A 10 -9.46 -24.06 9.37
N TYR A 11 -8.36 -23.72 10.09
CA TYR A 11 -7.84 -22.36 10.18
C TYR A 11 -8.93 -21.33 10.48
N SER A 12 -9.78 -21.63 11.46
CA SER A 12 -10.88 -20.74 11.82
C SER A 12 -10.37 -19.43 12.43
N HIS A 13 -11.10 -18.34 12.19
CA HIS A 13 -10.79 -17.00 12.67
C HIS A 13 -11.72 -16.60 13.81
N ALA A 14 -11.21 -15.84 14.77
CA ALA A 14 -12.06 -15.21 15.76
C ALA A 14 -12.91 -14.10 15.13
N GLY A 15 -14.17 -14.00 15.55
CA GLY A 15 -15.01 -12.89 15.14
C GLY A 15 -14.46 -11.54 15.62
N TYR A 16 -14.84 -10.46 14.90
CA TYR A 16 -14.33 -9.13 15.16
C TYR A 16 -14.48 -8.65 16.61
N TYR A 17 -15.61 -8.94 17.26
CA TYR A 17 -15.83 -8.55 18.65
C TYR A 17 -14.93 -9.30 19.64
N THR A 18 -14.71 -10.59 19.42
CA THR A 18 -13.73 -11.38 20.18
C THR A 18 -12.32 -10.81 20.03
N LEU A 19 -11.96 -10.40 18.83
CA LEU A 19 -10.68 -9.76 18.55
C LEU A 19 -10.50 -8.45 19.35
N ILE A 20 -11.56 -7.61 19.42
CA ILE A 20 -11.55 -6.37 20.22
C ILE A 20 -11.37 -6.68 21.70
N ASP A 21 -12.08 -7.66 22.24
CA ASP A 21 -12.01 -8.00 23.64
C ASP A 21 -10.62 -8.52 24.05
N VAL A 22 -10.01 -9.34 23.20
CA VAL A 22 -8.62 -9.79 23.39
C VAL A 22 -7.66 -8.61 23.30
N ALA A 23 -7.82 -7.75 22.30
CA ALA A 23 -6.96 -6.57 22.14
C ALA A 23 -7.03 -5.66 23.37
N ARG A 24 -8.22 -5.42 23.91
CA ARG A 24 -8.42 -4.62 25.14
C ARG A 24 -7.77 -5.29 26.35
N HIS A 25 -7.96 -6.60 26.50
CA HIS A 25 -7.42 -7.34 27.63
C HIS A 25 -5.88 -7.26 27.70
N PHE A 26 -5.21 -7.34 26.55
CA PHE A 26 -3.75 -7.32 26.46
C PHE A 26 -3.15 -5.95 26.12
N GLY A 27 -3.95 -4.91 26.01
CA GLY A 27 -3.47 -3.55 25.65
C GLY A 27 -2.97 -3.42 24.21
N PHE A 28 -3.46 -4.24 23.27
CA PHE A 28 -3.08 -4.16 21.87
C PHE A 28 -3.96 -3.19 21.08
N TYR A 29 -3.38 -2.52 20.09
CA TYR A 29 -4.16 -1.87 19.05
C TYR A 29 -4.83 -2.91 18.14
N CYS A 30 -6.10 -2.72 17.82
CA CYS A 30 -6.89 -3.61 16.98
C CYS A 30 -7.22 -2.98 15.63
N LYS A 31 -7.45 -3.82 14.62
CA LYS A 31 -8.03 -3.35 13.36
C LYS A 31 -9.34 -2.59 13.62
N VAL A 32 -9.58 -1.52 12.86
CA VAL A 32 -10.78 -0.70 13.02
C VAL A 32 -11.81 -1.08 11.97
N LEU A 33 -13.05 -1.34 12.41
CA LEU A 33 -14.19 -1.47 11.53
C LEU A 33 -14.60 -0.08 11.04
N SER A 34 -14.34 0.23 9.77
CA SER A 34 -14.63 1.54 9.20
C SER A 34 -16.06 1.64 8.63
N LYS A 35 -16.59 0.56 8.12
CA LYS A 35 -17.94 0.52 7.53
C LYS A 35 -18.45 -0.92 7.37
N VAL A 36 -19.74 -1.11 7.62
CA VAL A 36 -20.48 -2.32 7.18
C VAL A 36 -21.09 -2.05 5.80
N ILE A 37 -20.95 -3.00 4.89
CA ILE A 37 -21.43 -2.93 3.51
C ILE A 37 -22.43 -4.05 3.33
N ALA A 38 -23.70 -3.68 3.01
CA ALA A 38 -24.79 -4.64 2.97
C ALA A 38 -25.01 -5.28 1.60
N ASN A 39 -24.58 -4.64 0.50
CA ASN A 39 -24.86 -5.09 -0.86
C ASN A 39 -23.80 -4.63 -1.86
N TRP A 40 -23.89 -5.15 -3.09
CA TRP A 40 -22.95 -4.85 -4.17
C TRP A 40 -22.90 -3.38 -4.59
N GLN A 41 -24.05 -2.68 -4.59
CA GLN A 41 -24.11 -1.27 -4.95
C GLN A 41 -23.34 -0.42 -3.95
N GLU A 42 -23.50 -0.69 -2.65
CA GLU A 42 -22.74 -0.02 -1.59
C GLU A 42 -21.25 -0.33 -1.68
N PHE A 43 -20.89 -1.58 -1.98
CA PHE A 43 -19.51 -1.98 -2.19
C PHE A 43 -18.87 -1.19 -3.33
N LYS A 44 -19.55 -1.13 -4.49
CA LYS A 44 -19.07 -0.39 -5.65
C LYS A 44 -18.92 1.09 -5.34
N ALA A 45 -19.92 1.72 -4.74
CA ALA A 45 -19.87 3.12 -4.35
C ALA A 45 -18.73 3.42 -3.36
N PHE A 46 -18.46 2.49 -2.43
CA PHE A 46 -17.32 2.59 -1.52
C PHE A 46 -15.99 2.55 -2.27
N ILE A 47 -15.80 1.58 -3.17
CA ILE A 47 -14.59 1.48 -3.99
C ILE A 47 -14.39 2.72 -4.84
N ASP A 48 -15.42 3.19 -5.55
CA ASP A 48 -15.35 4.35 -6.43
C ASP A 48 -14.97 5.63 -5.65
N LYS A 49 -15.55 5.81 -4.46
CA LYS A 49 -15.22 6.91 -3.55
C LYS A 49 -13.74 6.91 -3.14
N TRP A 50 -13.20 5.75 -2.83
CA TRP A 50 -11.84 5.64 -2.31
C TRP A 50 -10.78 5.46 -3.40
N ALA A 51 -11.17 5.05 -4.61
CA ALA A 51 -10.26 4.92 -5.75
C ALA A 51 -9.60 6.25 -6.14
N ALA A 52 -10.31 7.37 -5.95
CA ALA A 52 -9.81 8.72 -6.22
C ALA A 52 -9.00 9.33 -5.07
N ARG A 53 -8.87 8.65 -3.93
CA ARG A 53 -8.19 9.20 -2.75
C ARG A 53 -6.70 8.87 -2.74
N ALA A 54 -5.89 9.90 -2.46
CA ALA A 54 -4.47 9.74 -2.16
C ALA A 54 -4.22 9.28 -0.71
N TYR A 55 -3.01 8.83 -0.44
CA TYR A 55 -2.49 8.49 0.90
C TYR A 55 -3.20 7.33 1.61
N ILE A 56 -3.96 6.52 0.85
CA ILE A 56 -4.62 5.32 1.37
C ILE A 56 -4.11 4.10 0.62
N GLU A 57 -3.55 3.16 1.36
CA GLU A 57 -3.04 1.91 0.79
C GLU A 57 -4.17 1.05 0.23
N GLY A 58 -5.24 0.88 1.01
CA GLY A 58 -6.38 0.06 0.63
C GLY A 58 -7.21 -0.38 1.83
N PHE A 59 -8.03 -1.39 1.59
CA PHE A 59 -8.96 -1.94 2.56
C PHE A 59 -8.88 -3.47 2.59
N VAL A 60 -9.24 -4.04 3.71
CA VAL A 60 -9.57 -5.46 3.84
C VAL A 60 -11.07 -5.54 4.06
N PHE A 61 -11.74 -6.28 3.20
CA PHE A 61 -13.15 -6.63 3.36
C PHE A 61 -13.23 -8.03 3.95
N GLU A 62 -14.04 -8.20 4.96
CA GLU A 62 -14.28 -9.47 5.64
C GLU A 62 -15.77 -9.77 5.61
N ASP A 63 -16.15 -10.96 5.17
CA ASP A 63 -17.54 -11.40 5.18
C ASP A 63 -17.94 -12.01 6.55
N ALA A 64 -19.22 -12.38 6.66
CA ALA A 64 -19.75 -12.97 7.90
C ALA A 64 -19.09 -14.32 8.29
N ASN A 65 -18.44 -14.99 7.33
CA ASN A 65 -17.75 -16.26 7.54
C ASN A 65 -16.25 -16.08 7.82
N GLY A 66 -15.75 -14.83 7.87
CA GLY A 66 -14.34 -14.54 8.08
C GLY A 66 -13.49 -14.59 6.79
N PHE A 67 -14.09 -14.75 5.62
CA PHE A 67 -13.36 -14.69 4.36
C PHE A 67 -12.92 -13.24 4.08
N MET A 68 -11.64 -13.06 3.78
CA MET A 68 -11.03 -11.75 3.61
C MET A 68 -10.57 -11.51 2.18
N VAL A 69 -10.89 -10.32 1.65
CA VAL A 69 -10.40 -9.82 0.37
C VAL A 69 -9.67 -8.49 0.57
N LYS A 70 -8.51 -8.36 -0.04
CA LYS A 70 -7.70 -7.14 -0.01
C LYS A 70 -7.94 -6.31 -1.26
N TYR A 71 -8.37 -5.07 -1.09
CA TYR A 71 -8.42 -4.06 -2.14
C TYR A 71 -7.29 -3.06 -1.95
N LYS A 72 -6.47 -2.87 -2.96
CA LYS A 72 -5.41 -1.86 -2.99
C LYS A 72 -5.82 -0.71 -3.90
N THR A 73 -5.74 0.53 -3.39
CA THR A 73 -6.09 1.72 -4.17
C THR A 73 -5.18 1.91 -5.39
N PRO A 74 -5.65 2.59 -6.45
CA PRO A 74 -4.80 2.98 -7.58
C PRO A 74 -3.59 3.80 -7.13
N TRP A 75 -3.77 4.73 -6.21
CA TRP A 75 -2.69 5.53 -5.63
C TRP A 75 -1.56 4.65 -5.05
N TYR A 76 -1.89 3.68 -4.23
CA TYR A 76 -0.90 2.74 -3.67
C TYR A 76 -0.20 1.92 -4.75
N LYS A 77 -0.97 1.41 -5.74
CA LYS A 77 -0.41 0.60 -6.84
C LYS A 77 0.60 1.41 -7.66
N ASN A 78 0.28 2.67 -7.92
CA ASN A 78 1.13 3.61 -8.65
C ASN A 78 2.46 3.84 -7.93
N TRP A 79 2.42 4.22 -6.65
CA TRP A 79 3.63 4.43 -5.87
C TRP A 79 4.43 3.13 -5.62
N LYS A 80 3.76 1.98 -5.58
CA LYS A 80 4.45 0.69 -5.56
C LYS A 80 5.23 0.44 -6.86
N GLN A 81 4.73 0.88 -8.01
CA GLN A 81 5.46 0.81 -9.27
C GLN A 81 6.67 1.76 -9.26
N ALA A 82 6.48 3.01 -8.82
CA ALA A 82 7.57 3.97 -8.66
C ALA A 82 8.67 3.44 -7.72
N ARG A 83 8.33 2.75 -6.63
CA ARG A 83 9.30 2.07 -5.77
C ARG A 83 10.16 1.06 -6.53
N GLY A 84 9.54 0.26 -7.39
CA GLY A 84 10.26 -0.72 -8.20
C GLY A 84 11.20 -0.08 -9.22
N VAL A 85 10.84 1.09 -9.75
CA VAL A 85 11.70 1.91 -10.63
C VAL A 85 12.86 2.50 -9.83
N LEU A 86 12.58 3.15 -8.71
CA LEU A 86 13.59 3.72 -7.81
C LEU A 86 14.67 2.72 -7.44
N GLN A 87 14.28 1.50 -7.05
CA GLN A 87 15.21 0.42 -6.71
C GLN A 87 16.11 0.03 -7.89
N GLN A 88 15.58 -0.01 -9.11
CA GLN A 88 16.36 -0.33 -10.30
C GLN A 88 17.36 0.79 -10.65
N VAL A 89 16.94 2.06 -10.58
CA VAL A 89 17.82 3.21 -10.80
C VAL A 89 18.90 3.29 -9.71
N TRP A 90 18.55 3.03 -8.46
CA TRP A 90 19.52 2.96 -7.36
C TRP A 90 20.63 1.93 -7.61
N THR A 91 20.28 0.77 -8.18
CA THR A 91 21.27 -0.26 -8.54
C THR A 91 22.08 0.05 -9.82
N GLY A 92 21.92 1.24 -10.40
CA GLY A 92 22.70 1.71 -11.55
C GLY A 92 22.05 1.42 -12.90
N ARG A 93 20.77 0.98 -12.92
CA ARG A 93 20.06 0.79 -14.17
C ARG A 93 19.61 2.14 -14.73
N ASP A 94 19.89 2.35 -16.02
CA ASP A 94 19.34 3.49 -16.77
C ASP A 94 17.80 3.42 -16.74
N ILE A 95 17.15 4.54 -16.43
CA ILE A 95 15.70 4.61 -16.32
C ILE A 95 15.02 4.28 -17.65
N ASP A 96 15.57 4.73 -18.77
CA ASP A 96 15.02 4.48 -20.11
C ASP A 96 15.15 2.99 -20.52
N ALA A 97 16.10 2.26 -19.94
CA ALA A 97 16.27 0.82 -20.13
C ALA A 97 15.29 -0.04 -19.32
N ILE A 98 14.48 0.56 -18.45
CA ILE A 98 13.52 -0.17 -17.64
C ILE A 98 12.30 -0.57 -18.49
N LYS A 99 12.03 -1.87 -18.58
CA LYS A 99 10.90 -2.40 -19.36
C LYS A 99 9.57 -1.74 -18.94
N ASN A 100 8.84 -1.23 -19.93
CA ASN A 100 7.53 -0.58 -19.77
C ASN A 100 7.54 0.64 -18.83
N ILE A 101 8.65 1.38 -18.78
CA ILE A 101 8.82 2.51 -17.87
C ILE A 101 7.71 3.56 -18.02
N LYS A 102 7.36 3.93 -19.27
CA LYS A 102 6.31 4.92 -19.56
C LYS A 102 4.95 4.48 -19.02
N THR A 103 4.62 3.19 -19.07
CA THR A 103 3.39 2.65 -18.50
C THR A 103 3.43 2.64 -16.98
N LYS A 104 4.57 2.29 -16.39
CA LYS A 104 4.75 2.25 -14.93
C LYS A 104 4.63 3.63 -14.30
N LEU A 105 5.09 4.67 -14.97
CA LEU A 105 5.08 6.05 -14.49
C LEU A 105 3.99 6.90 -15.17
N ALA A 106 3.05 6.30 -15.90
CA ALA A 106 1.99 7.02 -16.59
C ALA A 106 1.11 7.89 -15.68
N PHE A 107 1.03 7.57 -14.39
CA PHE A 107 0.27 8.32 -13.41
C PHE A 107 0.93 9.66 -13.03
N GLU A 108 2.25 9.77 -13.19
CA GLU A 108 3.05 10.97 -12.95
C GLU A 108 4.33 10.92 -13.81
N PRO A 109 4.24 11.37 -15.09
CA PRO A 109 5.35 11.27 -16.04
C PRO A 109 6.62 12.03 -15.60
N ARG A 110 6.49 13.09 -14.77
CA ARG A 110 7.66 13.85 -14.27
C ARG A 110 8.60 13.00 -13.42
N LEU A 111 8.13 11.85 -12.91
CA LEU A 111 8.99 10.89 -12.19
C LEU A 111 10.08 10.28 -13.09
N MET A 112 9.97 10.41 -14.42
CA MET A 112 11.04 9.96 -15.34
C MET A 112 12.35 10.73 -15.11
N ASP A 113 12.25 12.03 -14.88
CA ASP A 113 13.41 12.88 -14.62
C ASP A 113 13.72 12.94 -13.12
N ALA A 114 12.68 12.99 -12.28
CA ALA A 114 12.79 13.16 -10.84
C ALA A 114 13.45 11.96 -10.12
N ILE A 115 13.22 10.73 -10.57
CA ILE A 115 13.81 9.55 -9.88
C ILE A 115 15.33 9.50 -10.04
N PRO A 116 15.93 9.68 -11.24
CA PRO A 116 17.38 9.79 -11.39
C PRO A 116 17.99 10.94 -10.57
N GLU A 117 17.38 12.13 -10.62
CA GLU A 117 17.83 13.30 -9.85
C GLU A 117 17.84 13.04 -8.34
N PHE A 118 16.75 12.50 -7.80
CA PHE A 118 16.67 12.13 -6.38
C PHE A 118 17.71 11.08 -5.98
N VAL A 119 17.96 10.09 -6.83
CA VAL A 119 18.98 9.06 -6.58
C VAL A 119 20.36 9.67 -6.52
N GLU A 120 20.68 10.59 -7.44
CA GLU A 120 21.98 11.25 -7.47
C GLU A 120 22.19 12.11 -6.22
N GLU A 121 21.20 12.93 -5.84
CA GLU A 121 21.24 13.72 -4.61
C GLU A 121 21.48 12.83 -3.37
N CYS A 122 20.78 11.69 -3.27
CA CYS A 122 20.99 10.75 -2.16
C CYS A 122 22.41 10.16 -2.14
N ARG A 123 23.03 9.93 -3.31
CA ARG A 123 24.41 9.45 -3.42
C ARG A 123 25.43 10.52 -3.03
N GLU A 124 25.24 11.74 -3.48
CA GLU A 124 26.07 12.89 -3.12
C GLU A 124 26.08 13.14 -1.60
N GLN A 125 24.93 12.89 -0.95
CA GLN A 125 24.81 12.91 0.51
C GLN A 125 25.48 11.71 1.22
N GLY A 126 26.15 10.82 0.48
CA GLY A 126 26.86 9.67 1.02
C GLY A 126 25.96 8.52 1.48
N ARG A 127 24.72 8.45 0.98
CA ARG A 127 23.78 7.40 1.38
C ARG A 127 24.20 6.03 0.84
N GLY A 128 24.33 5.05 1.74
CA GLY A 128 24.76 3.69 1.41
C GLY A 128 23.61 2.72 1.07
N THR A 129 22.34 3.12 1.27
CA THR A 129 21.16 2.26 1.05
C THR A 129 20.11 2.96 0.19
N CYS A 130 19.37 2.17 -0.60
CA CYS A 130 18.28 2.69 -1.42
C CYS A 130 17.26 3.46 -0.57
N PRO A 131 16.92 4.70 -0.94
CA PRO A 131 15.89 5.47 -0.25
C PRO A 131 14.52 4.79 -0.42
N SER A 132 13.62 5.07 0.52
CA SER A 132 12.24 4.60 0.45
C SER A 132 11.42 5.40 -0.56
N VAL A 133 10.35 4.79 -1.07
CA VAL A 133 9.41 5.50 -1.94
C VAL A 133 8.67 6.63 -1.20
N ILE A 134 8.59 6.58 0.12
CA ILE A 134 8.02 7.66 0.93
C ILE A 134 8.92 8.88 0.90
N GLU A 135 10.23 8.68 1.01
CA GLU A 135 11.21 9.76 0.91
C GLU A 135 11.22 10.38 -0.50
N LEU A 136 11.20 9.55 -1.54
CA LEU A 136 11.05 10.03 -2.92
C LEU A 136 9.79 10.88 -3.08
N ARG A 137 8.64 10.40 -2.59
CA ARG A 137 7.39 11.13 -2.69
C ARG A 137 7.46 12.47 -1.96
N ASN A 138 7.94 12.48 -0.72
CA ASN A 138 8.04 13.70 0.06
C ASN A 138 8.99 14.72 -0.58
N TRP A 139 10.09 14.25 -1.17
CA TRP A 139 11.01 15.09 -1.92
C TRP A 139 10.38 15.64 -3.21
N PHE A 140 9.61 14.82 -3.92
CA PHE A 140 8.96 15.17 -5.19
C PHE A 140 7.77 16.12 -5.03
N GLU A 141 7.03 16.03 -3.91
CA GLU A 141 5.83 16.83 -3.64
C GLU A 141 6.15 18.18 -2.96
N ASN A 142 7.39 18.41 -2.48
CA ASN A 142 7.86 19.66 -1.89
C ASN A 142 8.59 20.54 -2.90
#